data_f36acf9eac8cbaf5a611cb4a11c89b8b
#
_entry.id   f36acf9eac8cbaf5a611cb4a11c89b8b
#
_cell.length_a   1.000
_cell.length_b   1.000
_cell.length_c   1.000
_cell.angle_alpha   90.00
_cell.angle_beta   90.00
_cell.angle_gamma   90.00
#
_symmetry.space_group_name_H-M   'P 1'
#
loop_
_entity.id
_entity.type
_entity.pdbx_description
1 polymer ?
#
loop_
_entity_poly.entity_id
_entity_poly.type
_entity_poly.pdbx_seq_one_letter_code
_entity_poly.pdbx_strand_id
1 'polypeptide(L)'
;MENALATLEKWNTYNQMVNAKFIEHLQGLAIKNDRIHVLMAHVVNAHLIWLERIQKLPKSIGPFVTQTLEALSPLNDQNTLATVEVLKSKALDERISYVNSQGQKFENTIHEILIHLFNHSTYHRGQINQLLVAEGHKAMVSDYIFYNRTPIL
;
A
#
# COMPACT_ATOMS: atom_id res chain seq x y z
N MET A 1 13.98 17.69 7.95
CA MET A 1 14.22 16.26 7.63
C MET A 1 13.65 15.33 8.71
N GLU A 2 13.91 15.56 9.97
CA GLU A 2 13.39 14.73 11.07
C GLU A 2 11.86 14.58 11.07
N ASN A 3 11.14 15.65 10.76
CA ASN A 3 9.67 15.64 10.67
C ASN A 3 9.13 14.81 9.49
N ALA A 4 9.82 14.79 8.33
CA ALA A 4 9.40 14.02 7.16
C ALA A 4 9.55 12.51 7.39
N LEU A 5 10.66 12.07 8.00
CA LEU A 5 10.89 10.67 8.35
C LEU A 5 9.81 10.15 9.30
N ALA A 6 9.58 10.84 10.41
CA ALA A 6 8.55 10.47 11.38
C ALA A 6 7.14 10.43 10.77
N THR A 7 6.87 11.31 9.82
CA THR A 7 5.60 11.31 9.08
C THR A 7 5.47 10.07 8.20
N LEU A 8 6.51 9.70 7.45
CA LEU A 8 6.49 8.50 6.60
C LEU A 8 6.39 7.20 7.43
N GLU A 9 7.04 7.14 8.60
CA GLU A 9 6.90 6.01 9.53
C GLU A 9 5.45 5.84 10.00
N LYS A 10 4.79 6.93 10.38
CA LYS A 10 3.36 6.91 10.76
C LYS A 10 2.47 6.46 9.59
N TRP A 11 2.73 6.96 8.37
CA TRP A 11 2.00 6.55 7.18
C TRP A 11 2.20 5.06 6.85
N ASN A 12 3.43 4.55 7.00
CA ASN A 12 3.73 3.15 6.81
C ASN A 12 2.94 2.25 7.78
N THR A 13 2.95 2.61 9.08
CA THR A 13 2.20 1.90 10.12
C THR A 13 0.69 1.94 9.83
N TYR A 14 0.15 3.14 9.53
CA TYR A 14 -1.25 3.28 9.14
C TYR A 14 -1.60 2.42 7.93
N ASN A 15 -0.80 2.47 6.88
CA ASN A 15 -1.06 1.72 5.66
C ASN A 15 -1.10 0.21 5.90
N GLN A 16 -0.14 -0.32 6.69
CA GLN A 16 -0.11 -1.72 7.10
C GLN A 16 -1.39 -2.11 7.85
N MET A 17 -1.74 -1.38 8.90
CA MET A 17 -2.89 -1.66 9.75
C MET A 17 -4.21 -1.66 8.96
N VAL A 18 -4.40 -0.68 8.08
CA VAL A 18 -5.64 -0.57 7.30
C VAL A 18 -5.70 -1.64 6.22
N ASN A 19 -4.60 -1.94 5.53
CA ASN A 19 -4.56 -3.04 4.57
C ASN A 19 -4.86 -4.38 5.24
N ALA A 20 -4.27 -4.66 6.43
CA ALA A 20 -4.55 -5.88 7.19
C ALA A 20 -6.04 -6.01 7.53
N LYS A 21 -6.67 -4.93 7.99
CA LYS A 21 -8.12 -4.91 8.28
C LYS A 21 -8.98 -5.13 7.03
N PHE A 22 -8.60 -4.58 5.87
CA PHE A 22 -9.29 -4.84 4.62
C PHE A 22 -9.17 -6.31 4.22
N ILE A 23 -7.98 -6.90 4.29
CA ILE A 23 -7.74 -8.31 3.97
C ILE A 23 -8.59 -9.21 4.89
N GLU A 24 -8.55 -8.99 6.20
CA GLU A 24 -9.35 -9.73 7.18
C GLU A 24 -10.85 -9.60 6.93
N HIS A 25 -11.33 -8.39 6.67
CA HIS A 25 -12.74 -8.14 6.37
C HIS A 25 -13.19 -8.88 5.11
N LEU A 26 -12.40 -8.82 4.03
CA LEU A 26 -12.71 -9.51 2.77
C LEU A 26 -12.73 -11.03 2.93
N GLN A 27 -11.89 -11.61 3.78
CA GLN A 27 -11.90 -13.05 4.09
C GLN A 27 -13.22 -13.51 4.72
N GLY A 28 -13.89 -12.63 5.47
CA GLY A 28 -15.17 -12.93 6.13
C GLY A 28 -16.40 -12.73 5.25
N LEU A 29 -16.25 -12.30 3.98
CA LEU A 29 -17.37 -11.93 3.11
C LEU A 29 -17.51 -12.87 1.90
N ALA A 30 -18.76 -13.09 1.50
CA ALA A 30 -19.09 -13.78 0.23
C ALA A 30 -19.06 -12.75 -0.92
N ILE A 31 -17.86 -12.40 -1.38
CA ILE A 31 -17.63 -11.43 -2.46
C ILE A 31 -17.96 -12.07 -3.81
N LYS A 32 -18.77 -11.39 -4.62
CA LYS A 32 -19.14 -11.80 -5.98
C LYS A 32 -18.33 -11.08 -7.06
N ASN A 33 -17.91 -9.87 -6.79
CA ASN A 33 -17.16 -9.04 -7.73
C ASN A 33 -15.66 -9.27 -7.56
N ASP A 34 -15.07 -10.09 -8.43
CA ASP A 34 -13.63 -10.39 -8.42
C ASP A 34 -12.73 -9.14 -8.47
N ARG A 35 -13.25 -8.01 -8.95
CA ARG A 35 -12.52 -6.75 -8.98
C ARG A 35 -12.07 -6.29 -7.60
N ILE A 36 -12.82 -6.63 -6.54
CA ILE A 36 -12.45 -6.33 -5.16
C ILE A 36 -11.15 -7.04 -4.78
N HIS A 37 -11.05 -8.34 -5.07
CA HIS A 37 -9.83 -9.12 -4.82
C HIS A 37 -8.65 -8.66 -5.66
N VAL A 38 -8.89 -8.34 -6.95
CA VAL A 38 -7.87 -7.79 -7.84
C VAL A 38 -7.32 -6.47 -7.32
N LEU A 39 -8.17 -5.57 -6.82
CA LEU A 39 -7.75 -4.27 -6.27
C LEU A 39 -6.99 -4.44 -4.95
N MET A 40 -7.41 -5.36 -4.09
CA MET A 40 -6.67 -5.62 -2.84
C MET A 40 -5.28 -6.20 -3.12
N ALA A 41 -5.19 -7.16 -4.04
CA ALA A 41 -3.90 -7.69 -4.49
C ALA A 41 -3.05 -6.59 -5.14
N HIS A 42 -3.65 -5.72 -5.96
CA HIS A 42 -2.95 -4.61 -6.59
C HIS A 42 -2.33 -3.63 -5.57
N VAL A 43 -3.04 -3.31 -4.50
CA VAL A 43 -2.51 -2.45 -3.41
C VAL A 43 -1.23 -3.04 -2.83
N VAL A 44 -1.24 -4.34 -2.50
CA VAL A 44 -0.09 -5.01 -1.87
C VAL A 44 1.04 -5.24 -2.88
N ASN A 45 0.72 -5.64 -4.12
CA ASN A 45 1.70 -5.84 -5.18
C ASN A 45 2.39 -4.54 -5.59
N ALA A 46 1.65 -3.43 -5.68
CA ALA A 46 2.23 -2.13 -6.01
C ALA A 46 3.24 -1.69 -4.94
N HIS A 47 2.97 -1.96 -3.67
CA HIS A 47 3.92 -1.71 -2.59
C HIS A 47 5.24 -2.48 -2.81
N LEU A 48 5.16 -3.78 -3.06
CA LEU A 48 6.33 -4.61 -3.35
C LEU A 48 7.10 -4.09 -4.58
N ILE A 49 6.41 -3.81 -5.68
CA ILE A 49 7.03 -3.33 -6.92
C ILE A 49 7.82 -2.03 -6.70
N TRP A 50 7.31 -1.10 -5.90
CA TRP A 50 8.00 0.14 -5.61
C TRP A 50 9.21 -0.07 -4.69
N LEU A 51 9.13 -0.99 -3.72
CA LEU A 51 10.27 -1.38 -2.89
C LEU A 51 11.38 -2.04 -3.72
N GLU A 52 11.02 -2.92 -4.66
CA GLU A 52 11.98 -3.53 -5.59
C GLU A 52 12.70 -2.47 -6.44
N ARG A 53 11.99 -1.44 -6.91
CA ARG A 53 12.59 -0.31 -7.63
C ARG A 53 13.56 0.48 -6.76
N ILE A 54 13.17 0.82 -5.53
CA ILE A 54 14.03 1.54 -4.57
C ILE A 54 15.30 0.74 -4.25
N GLN A 55 15.16 -0.58 -4.11
CA GLN A 55 16.26 -1.48 -3.77
C GLN A 55 17.05 -1.98 -4.99
N LYS A 56 16.64 -1.57 -6.21
CA LYS A 56 17.22 -2.00 -7.49
C LYS A 56 17.18 -3.52 -7.67
N LEU A 57 16.10 -4.14 -7.18
CA LEU A 57 15.84 -5.57 -7.34
C LEU A 57 15.07 -5.86 -8.63
N PRO A 58 15.19 -7.08 -9.17
CA PRO A 58 14.34 -7.51 -10.28
C PRO A 58 12.85 -7.47 -9.88
N LYS A 59 11.99 -7.09 -10.82
CA LYS A 59 10.55 -7.15 -10.62
C LYS A 59 10.10 -8.60 -10.46
N SER A 60 9.52 -8.97 -9.32
CA SER A 60 9.08 -10.33 -9.00
C SER A 60 7.61 -10.61 -9.37
N ILE A 61 6.76 -9.57 -9.44
CA ILE A 61 5.33 -9.74 -9.66
C ILE A 61 4.75 -8.64 -10.58
N GLY A 62 3.65 -8.98 -11.28
CA GLY A 62 2.86 -7.98 -12.01
C GLY A 62 1.91 -7.21 -11.10
N PRO A 63 1.57 -5.95 -11.44
CA PRO A 63 0.75 -5.10 -10.58
C PRO A 63 -0.67 -5.63 -10.36
N PHE A 64 -1.22 -6.37 -11.31
CA PHE A 64 -2.60 -6.91 -11.27
C PHE A 64 -2.65 -8.44 -11.19
N VAL A 65 -1.53 -9.07 -10.82
CA VAL A 65 -1.53 -10.52 -10.54
C VAL A 65 -2.37 -10.76 -9.30
N THR A 66 -3.37 -11.62 -9.43
CA THR A 66 -4.25 -11.99 -8.32
C THR A 66 -3.54 -12.96 -7.40
N GLN A 67 -3.67 -12.75 -6.10
CA GLN A 67 -3.19 -13.63 -5.03
C GLN A 67 -4.36 -13.93 -4.10
N THR A 68 -4.28 -15.02 -3.35
CA THR A 68 -5.27 -15.30 -2.31
C THR A 68 -5.15 -14.30 -1.17
N LEU A 69 -6.24 -14.01 -0.47
CA LEU A 69 -6.21 -13.08 0.67
C LEU A 69 -5.26 -13.56 1.77
N GLU A 70 -5.14 -14.89 1.96
CA GLU A 70 -4.20 -15.49 2.91
C GLU A 70 -2.74 -15.19 2.54
N ALA A 71 -2.40 -15.15 1.25
CA ALA A 71 -1.06 -14.81 0.79
C ALA A 71 -0.76 -13.31 0.89
N LEU A 72 -1.79 -12.46 0.79
CA LEU A 72 -1.61 -11.01 0.88
C LEU A 72 -1.25 -10.53 2.29
N SER A 73 -1.73 -11.19 3.34
CA SER A 73 -1.46 -10.78 4.72
C SER A 73 0.04 -10.79 5.06
N PRO A 74 0.78 -11.90 4.93
CA PRO A 74 2.21 -11.90 5.20
C PRO A 74 3.00 -11.00 4.24
N LEU A 75 2.57 -10.84 2.99
CA LEU A 75 3.22 -9.94 2.05
C LEU A 75 3.06 -8.48 2.44
N ASN A 76 1.89 -8.07 2.95
CA ASN A 76 1.67 -6.73 3.50
C ASN A 76 2.61 -6.44 4.67
N ASP A 77 2.83 -7.40 5.57
CA ASP A 77 3.75 -7.26 6.69
C ASP A 77 5.21 -7.18 6.24
N GLN A 78 5.62 -8.02 5.28
CA GLN A 78 6.96 -7.99 4.69
C GLN A 78 7.24 -6.65 4.01
N ASN A 79 6.30 -6.13 3.24
CA ASN A 79 6.41 -4.81 2.60
C ASN A 79 6.59 -3.70 3.64
N THR A 80 5.87 -3.78 4.75
CA THR A 80 5.98 -2.81 5.85
C THR A 80 7.36 -2.82 6.47
N LEU A 81 7.90 -4.01 6.77
CA LEU A 81 9.25 -4.16 7.31
C LEU A 81 10.32 -3.68 6.32
N ALA A 82 10.18 -4.01 5.05
CA ALA A 82 11.09 -3.54 4.01
C ALA A 82 11.05 -2.01 3.86
N THR A 83 9.88 -1.37 4.03
CA THR A 83 9.77 0.09 4.06
C THR A 83 10.51 0.67 5.26
N VAL A 84 10.43 0.07 6.45
CA VAL A 84 11.20 0.48 7.63
C VAL A 84 12.71 0.43 7.35
N GLU A 85 13.18 -0.63 6.69
CA GLU A 85 14.60 -0.75 6.33
C GLU A 85 15.03 0.31 5.29
N VAL A 86 14.18 0.63 4.32
CA VAL A 86 14.41 1.76 3.39
C VAL A 86 14.53 3.07 4.15
N LEU A 87 13.61 3.36 5.07
CA LEU A 87 13.60 4.59 5.87
C LEU A 87 14.83 4.74 6.77
N LYS A 88 15.40 3.62 7.25
CA LYS A 88 16.62 3.60 8.07
C LYS A 88 17.90 3.72 7.27
N SER A 89 17.95 3.15 6.07
CA SER A 89 19.20 2.92 5.33
C SER A 89 19.40 3.84 4.14
N LYS A 90 18.35 4.56 3.70
CA LYS A 90 18.37 5.38 2.50
C LYS A 90 18.11 6.86 2.80
N ALA A 91 18.74 7.74 2.05
CA ALA A 91 18.40 9.15 2.08
C ALA A 91 17.07 9.39 1.35
N LEU A 92 16.15 10.16 1.95
CA LEU A 92 14.82 10.41 1.37
C LEU A 92 14.86 11.17 0.04
N ASP A 93 15.91 11.91 -0.21
CA ASP A 93 16.20 12.66 -1.45
C ASP A 93 16.98 11.83 -2.49
N GLU A 94 17.38 10.57 -2.17
CA GLU A 94 17.96 9.66 -3.17
C GLU A 94 17.01 9.48 -4.34
N ARG A 95 17.54 9.65 -5.55
CA ARG A 95 16.75 9.57 -6.80
C ARG A 95 16.79 8.15 -7.36
N ILE A 96 15.60 7.65 -7.66
CA ILE A 96 15.39 6.31 -8.21
C ILE A 96 14.88 6.44 -9.63
N SER A 97 15.68 5.95 -10.58
CA SER A 97 15.27 5.85 -11.99
C SER A 97 14.50 4.55 -12.21
N TYR A 98 13.42 4.64 -12.97
CA TYR A 98 12.61 3.46 -13.32
C TYR A 98 11.95 3.62 -14.68
N VAL A 99 11.44 2.51 -15.21
CA VAL A 99 10.70 2.47 -16.47
C VAL A 99 9.24 2.12 -16.18
N ASN A 100 8.30 2.85 -16.77
CA ASN A 100 6.88 2.55 -16.67
C ASN A 100 6.48 1.38 -17.60
N SER A 101 5.20 1.00 -17.57
CA SER A 101 4.64 -0.07 -18.41
C SER A 101 4.66 0.25 -19.92
N GLN A 102 4.88 1.50 -20.30
CA GLN A 102 4.98 1.96 -21.69
C GLN A 102 6.44 2.10 -22.17
N GLY A 103 7.42 1.70 -21.36
CA GLY A 103 8.84 1.80 -21.71
C GLY A 103 9.45 3.20 -21.50
N GLN A 104 8.70 4.14 -20.92
CA GLN A 104 9.20 5.49 -20.66
C GLN A 104 10.00 5.53 -19.37
N LYS A 105 11.12 6.28 -19.39
CA LYS A 105 12.01 6.46 -18.23
C LYS A 105 11.57 7.63 -17.37
N PHE A 106 11.57 7.43 -16.07
CA PHE A 106 11.26 8.44 -15.06
C PHE A 106 12.25 8.37 -13.92
N GLU A 107 12.25 9.41 -13.11
CA GLU A 107 13.05 9.48 -11.90
C GLU A 107 12.27 10.26 -10.84
N ASN A 108 12.23 9.70 -9.61
CA ASN A 108 11.63 10.33 -8.45
C ASN A 108 12.51 10.10 -7.21
N THR A 109 12.37 10.95 -6.21
CA THR A 109 12.98 10.71 -4.91
C THR A 109 12.27 9.59 -4.16
N ILE A 110 12.97 8.95 -3.22
CA ILE A 110 12.37 7.95 -2.32
C ILE A 110 11.18 8.57 -1.55
N HIS A 111 11.30 9.82 -1.12
CA HIS A 111 10.22 10.56 -0.46
C HIS A 111 8.96 10.61 -1.33
N GLU A 112 9.08 11.03 -2.61
CA GLU A 112 7.97 11.11 -3.56
C GLU A 112 7.35 9.74 -3.83
N ILE A 113 8.17 8.70 -3.96
CA ILE A 113 7.73 7.32 -4.18
C ILE A 113 6.91 6.82 -2.99
N LEU A 114 7.37 7.05 -1.75
CA LEU A 114 6.64 6.60 -0.55
C LEU A 114 5.32 7.36 -0.38
N ILE A 115 5.29 8.67 -0.63
CA ILE A 115 4.03 9.45 -0.64
C ILE A 115 3.07 8.88 -1.69
N HIS A 116 3.56 8.66 -2.92
CA HIS A 116 2.74 8.05 -3.97
C HIS A 116 2.17 6.69 -3.52
N LEU A 117 2.98 5.84 -2.94
CA LEU A 117 2.59 4.50 -2.50
C LEU A 117 1.43 4.53 -1.49
N PHE A 118 1.52 5.37 -0.47
CA PHE A 118 0.48 5.48 0.55
C PHE A 118 -0.82 6.13 0.00
N ASN A 119 -0.68 7.16 -0.82
CA ASN A 119 -1.81 7.80 -1.50
C ASN A 119 -2.50 6.83 -2.47
N HIS A 120 -1.74 6.06 -3.24
CA HIS A 120 -2.23 5.04 -4.16
C HIS A 120 -3.02 3.95 -3.42
N SER A 121 -2.53 3.50 -2.27
CA SER A 121 -3.25 2.53 -1.42
C SER A 121 -4.58 3.10 -0.94
N THR A 122 -4.61 4.34 -0.49
CA THR A 122 -5.84 5.03 -0.05
C THR A 122 -6.85 5.15 -1.19
N TYR A 123 -6.40 5.52 -2.38
CA TYR A 123 -7.24 5.61 -3.58
C TYR A 123 -7.93 4.28 -3.91
N HIS A 124 -7.18 3.18 -3.91
CA HIS A 124 -7.74 1.86 -4.23
C HIS A 124 -8.63 1.29 -3.12
N ARG A 125 -8.32 1.55 -1.85
CA ARG A 125 -9.22 1.20 -0.73
C ARG A 125 -10.57 1.91 -0.85
N GLY A 126 -10.59 3.18 -1.30
CA GLY A 126 -11.82 3.88 -1.62
C GLY A 126 -12.63 3.20 -2.72
N GLN A 127 -11.98 2.71 -3.78
CA GLN A 127 -12.64 1.94 -4.83
C GLN A 127 -13.19 0.59 -4.31
N ILE A 128 -12.43 -0.12 -3.47
CA ILE A 128 -12.90 -1.36 -2.83
C ILE A 128 -14.16 -1.07 -2.02
N ASN A 129 -14.17 -0.01 -1.21
CA ASN A 129 -15.35 0.38 -0.43
C ASN A 129 -16.58 0.66 -1.30
N GLN A 130 -16.41 1.35 -2.43
CA GLN A 130 -17.52 1.58 -3.37
C GLN A 130 -18.09 0.27 -3.91
N LEU A 131 -17.23 -0.68 -4.28
CA LEU A 131 -17.65 -1.99 -4.77
C LEU A 131 -18.31 -2.84 -3.68
N LEU A 132 -17.82 -2.80 -2.45
CA LEU A 132 -18.43 -3.46 -1.30
C LEU A 132 -19.86 -2.96 -1.07
N VAL A 133 -20.06 -1.65 -1.07
CA VAL A 133 -21.40 -1.04 -0.91
C VAL A 133 -22.33 -1.44 -2.07
N ALA A 134 -21.82 -1.48 -3.29
CA ALA A 134 -22.60 -1.91 -4.45
C ALA A 134 -23.07 -3.38 -4.35
N GLU A 135 -22.34 -4.23 -3.62
CA GLU A 135 -22.73 -5.62 -3.31
C GLU A 135 -23.61 -5.75 -2.05
N GLY A 136 -23.93 -4.65 -1.38
CA GLY A 136 -24.74 -4.66 -0.15
C GLY A 136 -23.94 -4.88 1.13
N HIS A 137 -22.61 -4.87 1.06
CA HIS A 137 -21.73 -4.95 2.23
C HIS A 137 -21.50 -3.57 2.84
N LYS A 138 -21.05 -3.51 4.08
CA LYS A 138 -20.67 -2.26 4.74
C LYS A 138 -19.29 -1.81 4.26
N ALA A 139 -19.16 -0.50 4.00
CA ALA A 139 -17.86 0.13 3.79
C ALA A 139 -17.03 0.10 5.07
N MET A 140 -15.72 -0.05 4.91
CA MET A 140 -14.77 0.03 6.02
C MET A 140 -14.32 1.47 6.25
N VAL A 141 -14.21 1.86 7.51
CA VAL A 141 -13.60 3.14 7.88
C VAL A 141 -12.10 3.04 7.68
N SER A 142 -11.56 3.93 6.82
CA SER A 142 -10.14 3.94 6.45
C SER A 142 -9.50 5.32 6.51
N ASP A 143 -10.16 6.32 7.09
CA ASP A 143 -9.60 7.66 7.19
C ASP A 143 -8.40 7.69 8.15
N TYR A 144 -7.32 8.31 7.70
CA TYR A 144 -6.06 8.40 8.43
C TYR A 144 -6.23 8.93 9.86
N ILE A 145 -7.08 9.94 10.04
CA ILE A 145 -7.26 10.59 11.34
C ILE A 145 -7.83 9.65 12.41
N PHE A 146 -8.67 8.69 12.04
CA PHE A 146 -9.26 7.74 12.98
C PHE A 146 -8.23 6.77 13.58
N TYR A 147 -7.12 6.57 12.90
CA TYR A 147 -6.02 5.72 13.35
C TYR A 147 -4.93 6.47 14.12
N ASN A 148 -4.93 7.82 14.03
CA ASN A 148 -3.87 8.66 14.59
C ASN A 148 -4.37 9.72 15.58
N ARG A 149 -5.67 9.73 15.93
CA ARG A 149 -6.23 10.65 16.91
C ARG A 149 -5.96 10.20 18.34
N THR A 150 -5.62 11.16 19.19
CA THR A 150 -5.47 10.93 20.64
C THR A 150 -6.72 11.49 21.34
N PRO A 151 -7.42 10.69 22.18
CA PRO A 151 -8.51 11.23 23.01
C PRO A 151 -7.98 12.28 23.98
N ILE A 152 -8.72 13.36 24.15
CA ILE A 152 -8.50 14.35 25.21
C ILE A 152 -9.45 13.97 26.37
N LEU A 153 -8.89 13.66 27.54
CA LEU A 153 -9.63 13.34 28.78
C LEU A 153 -10.07 14.63 29.46
#